data_65d877cefbe7360891a547e4d71a7ef3
#
_entry.id   65d877cefbe7360891a547e4d71a7ef3
#
_cell.length_a   1.000
_cell.length_b   1.000
_cell.length_c   1.000
_cell.angle_alpha   90.00
_cell.angle_beta   90.00
_cell.angle_gamma   90.00
#
_symmetry.space_group_name_H-M   'P 1'
#
loop_
_entity.id
_entity.type
_entity.pdbx_description
1 polymer ?
#
loop_
_entity_poly.entity_id
_entity_poly.type
_entity_poly.pdbx_seq_one_letter_code
_entity_poly.pdbx_strand_id
1 'polypeptide(L)'
;MNRKLMAVILSGALAASIMTPFSAAAADDTILLWVPEATQTFTEQQIEAFKEANPDYAGYTYKVEPVGEGDAANNMLTDVEAGADLFNFAQDQLARLVSAMALTPASDEDKGWITEQNDENSVAAATLSDMVYAYPLTSDNGYFLYYDKSVVSDPSTLEGILADCEAAGKGFYMEINSGWYQTAFFFATGAELSYETDAAGAFTSANVTYASDEGVAALKAMIALAKSSAFNNGSSISNATNVGAIVDGTWDSGAAKDLFGDNYACAKLPTFNVDGTDYQMSGFGGFKLLGIKPQTDPDKLAACKALAKFLSSEEVQVARYEAAGWGPSNKAAQQNEAVQADVALTALAEQLQYSIPQGQYPNDYWTQATALGDSVIGGDYNDADDAALLEVLQNFQDTCIGYAG
;
A
#
# COMPACT_ATOMS: atom_id res chain seq x y z
N MET A 1 81.06 -51.94 -9.94
CA MET A 1 81.79 -51.66 -11.19
C MET A 1 80.81 -51.58 -12.29
N ASN A 2 80.92 -50.63 -13.14
CA ASN A 2 80.15 -50.27 -14.33
C ASN A 2 78.92 -49.34 -14.14
N ARG A 3 79.26 -48.08 -14.26
CA ARG A 3 78.34 -46.98 -14.50
C ARG A 3 77.80 -47.05 -15.94
N LYS A 4 76.51 -46.98 -16.14
CA LYS A 4 75.94 -46.63 -17.43
C LYS A 4 75.17 -45.33 -17.29
N LEU A 5 75.61 -44.30 -18.01
CA LEU A 5 74.88 -43.08 -18.26
C LEU A 5 73.63 -43.40 -19.05
N MET A 6 72.51 -42.85 -18.63
CA MET A 6 71.29 -42.78 -19.45
C MET A 6 70.99 -41.31 -19.72
N ALA A 7 71.03 -40.94 -21.02
CA ALA A 7 70.68 -39.63 -21.49
C ALA A 7 69.14 -39.44 -21.43
N VAL A 8 68.71 -38.34 -20.81
CA VAL A 8 67.28 -37.96 -20.79
C VAL A 8 67.03 -37.01 -21.97
N ILE A 9 66.22 -37.44 -22.91
CA ILE A 9 65.70 -36.63 -24.01
C ILE A 9 64.51 -35.84 -23.43
N LEU A 10 64.65 -34.51 -23.37
CA LEU A 10 63.54 -33.58 -23.04
C LEU A 10 62.69 -33.42 -24.30
N SER A 11 61.52 -34.05 -24.31
CA SER A 11 60.45 -33.75 -25.29
C SER A 11 59.59 -32.63 -24.76
N GLY A 12 59.71 -31.45 -25.33
CA GLY A 12 58.81 -30.34 -25.02
C GLY A 12 57.39 -30.62 -25.58
N ALA A 13 56.45 -30.81 -24.69
CA ALA A 13 55.05 -30.83 -25.06
C ALA A 13 54.50 -29.39 -24.93
N LEU A 14 54.20 -28.75 -26.06
CA LEU A 14 53.41 -27.52 -26.13
C LEU A 14 52.00 -27.84 -25.67
N ALA A 15 51.66 -27.44 -24.45
CA ALA A 15 50.24 -27.46 -24.00
C ALA A 15 49.50 -26.31 -24.66
N ALA A 16 48.78 -26.61 -25.73
CA ALA A 16 47.77 -25.67 -26.25
C ALA A 16 46.61 -25.58 -25.22
N SER A 17 46.57 -24.47 -24.51
CA SER A 17 45.43 -24.11 -23.66
C SER A 17 44.24 -23.87 -24.58
N ILE A 18 43.34 -24.83 -24.61
CA ILE A 18 42.00 -24.66 -25.17
C ILE A 18 41.28 -23.68 -24.24
N MET A 19 41.21 -22.42 -24.66
CA MET A 19 40.25 -21.47 -24.09
C MET A 19 38.86 -22.02 -24.46
N THR A 20 38.21 -22.64 -23.55
CA THR A 20 36.75 -22.83 -23.63
C THR A 20 36.15 -21.43 -23.63
N PRO A 21 35.29 -21.08 -24.61
CA PRO A 21 34.57 -19.83 -24.52
C PRO A 21 33.75 -19.88 -23.23
N PHE A 22 33.94 -18.86 -22.38
CA PHE A 22 33.02 -18.58 -21.28
C PHE A 22 31.66 -18.45 -21.96
N SER A 23 30.78 -19.43 -21.74
CA SER A 23 29.38 -19.31 -22.13
C SER A 23 28.87 -18.13 -21.29
N ALA A 24 28.65 -16.99 -21.91
CA ALA A 24 27.85 -15.94 -21.29
C ALA A 24 26.57 -16.64 -20.83
N ALA A 25 26.27 -16.59 -19.54
CA ALA A 25 24.97 -16.99 -19.07
C ALA A 25 23.95 -16.27 -19.97
N ALA A 26 23.00 -17.02 -20.53
CA ALA A 26 21.94 -16.42 -21.32
C ALA A 26 21.34 -15.31 -20.43
N ALA A 27 21.24 -14.09 -20.97
CA ALA A 27 20.55 -13.03 -20.27
C ALA A 27 19.17 -13.55 -19.88
N ASP A 28 18.76 -13.31 -18.64
CA ASP A 28 17.39 -13.63 -18.21
C ASP A 28 16.45 -12.65 -18.89
N ASP A 29 15.88 -13.07 -20.01
CA ASP A 29 14.95 -12.27 -20.82
C ASP A 29 13.57 -12.13 -20.17
N THR A 30 13.41 -12.58 -18.93
CA THR A 30 12.15 -12.49 -18.17
C THR A 30 12.13 -11.22 -17.32
N ILE A 31 11.04 -10.45 -17.40
CA ILE A 31 10.71 -9.34 -16.51
C ILE A 31 9.50 -9.76 -15.66
N LEU A 32 9.72 -9.92 -14.36
CA LEU A 32 8.69 -10.28 -13.39
C LEU A 32 8.08 -9.03 -12.77
N LEU A 33 6.74 -8.97 -12.78
CA LEU A 33 5.96 -7.91 -12.12
C LEU A 33 5.12 -8.49 -11.00
N TRP A 34 5.11 -7.82 -9.84
CA TRP A 34 4.15 -8.03 -8.78
C TRP A 34 3.12 -6.91 -8.76
N VAL A 35 1.85 -7.26 -8.87
CA VAL A 35 0.72 -6.33 -8.86
C VAL A 35 -0.42 -6.92 -8.02
N PRO A 36 -1.33 -6.13 -7.46
CA PRO A 36 -2.52 -6.67 -6.79
C PRO A 36 -3.36 -7.52 -7.72
N GLU A 37 -4.03 -8.53 -7.16
CA GLU A 37 -4.90 -9.43 -7.92
C GLU A 37 -5.96 -8.68 -8.73
N ALA A 38 -6.54 -7.61 -8.15
CA ALA A 38 -7.55 -6.77 -8.80
C ALA A 38 -7.06 -6.11 -10.10
N THR A 39 -5.76 -5.90 -10.27
CA THR A 39 -5.17 -5.26 -11.46
C THR A 39 -4.31 -6.21 -12.29
N GLN A 40 -4.26 -7.50 -11.97
CA GLN A 40 -3.43 -8.47 -12.69
C GLN A 40 -3.81 -8.55 -14.17
N THR A 41 -5.06 -8.87 -14.47
CA THR A 41 -5.55 -9.00 -15.87
C THR A 41 -5.40 -7.68 -16.63
N PHE A 42 -5.68 -6.55 -15.99
CA PHE A 42 -5.47 -5.23 -16.57
C PHE A 42 -3.99 -5.02 -16.94
N THR A 43 -3.07 -5.32 -16.01
CA THR A 43 -1.63 -5.16 -16.25
C THR A 43 -1.12 -6.06 -17.38
N GLU A 44 -1.60 -7.30 -17.47
CA GLU A 44 -1.28 -8.21 -18.59
C GLU A 44 -1.71 -7.61 -19.95
N GLN A 45 -2.91 -7.01 -20.02
CA GLN A 45 -3.39 -6.32 -21.21
C GLN A 45 -2.55 -5.09 -21.57
N GLN A 46 -2.14 -4.30 -20.56
CA GLN A 46 -1.30 -3.14 -20.76
C GLN A 46 0.12 -3.51 -21.22
N ILE A 47 0.65 -4.67 -20.82
CA ILE A 47 1.92 -5.19 -21.30
C ILE A 47 1.86 -5.50 -22.80
N GLU A 48 0.77 -6.06 -23.31
CA GLU A 48 0.63 -6.29 -24.75
C GLU A 48 0.59 -4.94 -25.52
N ALA A 49 -0.12 -3.95 -25.01
CA ALA A 49 -0.10 -2.59 -25.58
C ALA A 49 1.29 -1.94 -25.50
N PHE A 50 2.02 -2.16 -24.40
CA PHE A 50 3.39 -1.70 -24.25
C PHE A 50 4.33 -2.30 -25.29
N LYS A 51 4.25 -3.61 -25.57
CA LYS A 51 5.06 -4.28 -26.59
C LYS A 51 4.80 -3.73 -27.99
N GLU A 52 3.54 -3.42 -28.31
CA GLU A 52 3.16 -2.82 -29.59
C GLU A 52 3.75 -1.40 -29.74
N ALA A 53 3.69 -0.60 -28.67
CA ALA A 53 4.21 0.77 -28.67
C ALA A 53 5.73 0.84 -28.56
N ASN A 54 6.40 -0.21 -28.04
CA ASN A 54 7.84 -0.26 -27.76
C ASN A 54 8.48 -1.54 -28.34
N PRO A 55 8.64 -1.65 -29.66
CA PRO A 55 9.15 -2.86 -30.33
C PRO A 55 10.52 -3.32 -29.83
N ASP A 56 11.38 -2.38 -29.38
CA ASP A 56 12.71 -2.68 -28.86
C ASP A 56 12.68 -3.56 -27.60
N TYR A 57 11.58 -3.51 -26.85
CA TYR A 57 11.37 -4.29 -25.62
C TYR A 57 10.37 -5.45 -25.79
N ALA A 58 9.81 -5.63 -26.98
CA ALA A 58 8.81 -6.68 -27.25
C ALA A 58 9.39 -8.10 -27.15
N GLY A 59 10.73 -8.26 -27.21
CA GLY A 59 11.42 -9.54 -27.10
C GLY A 59 11.50 -10.10 -25.69
N TYR A 60 11.27 -9.31 -24.66
CA TYR A 60 11.23 -9.79 -23.27
C TYR A 60 9.98 -10.63 -22.99
N THR A 61 10.14 -11.63 -22.12
CA THR A 61 9.03 -12.36 -21.53
C THR A 61 8.55 -11.64 -20.27
N TYR A 62 7.32 -11.14 -20.28
CA TYR A 62 6.73 -10.49 -19.12
C TYR A 62 5.87 -11.45 -18.34
N LYS A 63 6.10 -11.56 -17.02
CA LYS A 63 5.34 -12.41 -16.11
C LYS A 63 4.70 -11.54 -15.05
N VAL A 64 3.39 -11.64 -14.88
CA VAL A 64 2.65 -10.90 -13.85
C VAL A 64 2.17 -11.86 -12.77
N GLU A 65 2.51 -11.58 -11.51
CA GLU A 65 2.11 -12.38 -10.37
C GLU A 65 1.30 -11.52 -9.37
N PRO A 66 0.22 -12.08 -8.77
CA PRO A 66 -0.58 -11.35 -7.82
C PRO A 66 0.13 -11.25 -6.46
N VAL A 67 0.54 -10.04 -6.09
CA VAL A 67 1.07 -9.68 -4.77
C VAL A 67 0.48 -8.33 -4.38
N GLY A 68 -0.21 -8.28 -3.24
CA GLY A 68 -0.79 -7.04 -2.71
C GLY A 68 0.27 -6.01 -2.31
N GLU A 69 -0.07 -4.73 -2.43
CA GLU A 69 0.86 -3.62 -2.11
C GLU A 69 1.32 -3.65 -0.65
N GLY A 70 0.47 -4.13 0.27
CA GLY A 70 0.82 -4.28 1.69
C GLY A 70 1.89 -5.33 1.95
N ASP A 71 1.95 -6.39 1.13
CA ASP A 71 2.87 -7.53 1.28
C ASP A 71 4.16 -7.38 0.48
N ALA A 72 4.17 -6.50 -0.52
CA ALA A 72 5.26 -6.41 -1.50
C ALA A 72 6.63 -6.17 -0.85
N ALA A 73 6.72 -5.23 0.12
CA ALA A 73 7.98 -4.98 0.81
C ALA A 73 8.46 -6.19 1.62
N ASN A 74 7.57 -6.86 2.35
CA ASN A 74 7.93 -8.04 3.13
C ASN A 74 8.45 -9.17 2.23
N ASN A 75 7.82 -9.38 1.08
CA ASN A 75 8.24 -10.37 0.10
C ASN A 75 9.61 -10.00 -0.51
N MET A 76 9.81 -8.72 -0.89
CA MET A 76 11.10 -8.21 -1.39
C MET A 76 12.20 -8.35 -0.34
N LEU A 77 11.93 -8.01 0.92
CA LEU A 77 12.91 -8.05 2.01
C LEU A 77 13.30 -9.48 2.42
N THR A 78 12.50 -10.47 2.07
CA THR A 78 12.84 -11.88 2.30
C THR A 78 13.98 -12.33 1.40
N ASP A 79 13.95 -11.94 0.11
CA ASP A 79 15.01 -12.20 -0.86
C ASP A 79 14.89 -11.21 -2.03
N VAL A 80 15.70 -10.13 -1.99
CA VAL A 80 15.67 -9.08 -3.02
C VAL A 80 16.06 -9.64 -4.40
N GLU A 81 16.98 -10.59 -4.48
CA GLU A 81 17.43 -11.17 -5.77
C GLU A 81 16.30 -11.96 -6.43
N ALA A 82 15.56 -12.75 -5.64
CA ALA A 82 14.42 -13.54 -6.12
C ALA A 82 13.13 -12.70 -6.32
N GLY A 83 13.07 -11.50 -5.75
CA GLY A 83 11.92 -10.59 -5.87
C GLY A 83 11.67 -10.10 -7.29
N ALA A 84 10.47 -9.52 -7.51
CA ALA A 84 10.07 -9.00 -8.82
C ALA A 84 10.97 -7.88 -9.33
N ASP A 85 11.09 -7.76 -10.64
CA ASP A 85 11.85 -6.69 -11.30
C ASP A 85 11.12 -5.33 -11.19
N LEU A 86 9.76 -5.38 -11.27
CA LEU A 86 8.88 -4.26 -10.95
C LEU A 86 7.82 -4.73 -9.95
N PHE A 87 7.46 -3.87 -9.01
CA PHE A 87 6.44 -4.24 -8.02
C PHE A 87 5.67 -3.04 -7.50
N ASN A 88 4.37 -3.23 -7.30
CA ASN A 88 3.51 -2.25 -6.67
C ASN A 88 3.68 -2.34 -5.15
N PHE A 89 3.73 -1.19 -4.47
CA PHE A 89 3.79 -1.13 -3.01
C PHE A 89 3.11 0.14 -2.48
N ALA A 90 2.67 0.10 -1.23
CA ALA A 90 2.13 1.25 -0.53
C ALA A 90 3.27 2.15 -0.04
N GLN A 91 3.07 3.47 -0.06
CA GLN A 91 4.13 4.46 0.21
C GLN A 91 4.84 4.30 1.56
N ASP A 92 4.15 3.81 2.60
CA ASP A 92 4.71 3.60 3.94
C ASP A 92 5.85 2.58 3.98
N GLN A 93 6.04 1.82 2.90
CA GLN A 93 7.07 0.81 2.76
C GLN A 93 8.37 1.36 2.13
N LEU A 94 8.35 2.59 1.60
CA LEU A 94 9.46 3.17 0.84
C LEU A 94 10.78 3.14 1.63
N ALA A 95 10.78 3.60 2.88
CA ALA A 95 11.98 3.68 3.70
C ALA A 95 12.61 2.29 3.93
N ARG A 96 11.79 1.28 4.22
CA ARG A 96 12.26 -0.11 4.41
C ARG A 96 12.88 -0.70 3.15
N LEU A 97 12.26 -0.44 2.00
CA LEU A 97 12.76 -0.88 0.69
C LEU A 97 14.08 -0.18 0.32
N VAL A 98 14.19 1.12 0.60
CA VAL A 98 15.44 1.88 0.39
C VAL A 98 16.54 1.38 1.32
N SER A 99 16.24 1.17 2.59
CA SER A 99 17.20 0.63 3.57
C SER A 99 17.76 -0.74 3.17
N ALA A 100 16.93 -1.57 2.55
CA ALA A 100 17.33 -2.88 2.03
C ALA A 100 17.99 -2.82 0.64
N MET A 101 18.16 -1.63 0.06
CA MET A 101 18.66 -1.44 -1.31
C MET A 101 17.82 -2.21 -2.36
N ALA A 102 16.51 -2.33 -2.13
CA ALA A 102 15.59 -3.07 -2.99
C ALA A 102 15.01 -2.22 -4.14
N LEU A 103 15.31 -0.92 -4.17
CA LEU A 103 14.83 0.03 -5.16
C LEU A 103 15.97 0.69 -5.94
N THR A 104 15.76 0.85 -7.25
CA THR A 104 16.61 1.65 -8.13
C THR A 104 16.21 3.11 -8.02
N PRO A 105 17.10 4.04 -7.62
CA PRO A 105 16.77 5.46 -7.66
C PRO A 105 16.55 5.95 -9.10
N ALA A 106 15.60 6.87 -9.26
CA ALA A 106 15.34 7.51 -10.53
C ALA A 106 16.55 8.35 -11.00
N SER A 107 16.87 8.30 -12.29
CA SER A 107 17.82 9.25 -12.90
C SER A 107 17.23 10.66 -12.88
N ASP A 108 18.07 11.69 -13.11
CA ASP A 108 17.59 13.08 -13.21
C ASP A 108 16.54 13.25 -14.31
N GLU A 109 16.66 12.52 -15.42
CA GLU A 109 15.67 12.50 -16.50
C GLU A 109 14.36 11.86 -16.03
N ASP A 110 14.42 10.69 -15.38
CA ASP A 110 13.23 10.01 -14.88
C ASP A 110 12.55 10.83 -13.78
N LYS A 111 13.34 11.41 -12.86
CA LYS A 111 12.84 12.34 -11.82
C LYS A 111 12.11 13.53 -12.42
N GLY A 112 12.68 14.14 -13.46
CA GLY A 112 12.06 15.25 -14.20
C GLY A 112 10.71 14.84 -14.78
N TRP A 113 10.65 13.70 -15.46
CA TRP A 113 9.42 13.16 -16.03
C TRP A 113 8.37 12.84 -14.95
N ILE A 114 8.75 12.14 -13.87
CA ILE A 114 7.84 11.79 -12.76
C ILE A 114 7.22 13.06 -12.17
N THR A 115 8.03 14.09 -11.90
CA THR A 115 7.61 15.36 -11.30
C THR A 115 6.66 16.15 -12.22
N GLU A 116 6.92 16.12 -13.52
CA GLU A 116 6.09 16.81 -14.52
C GLU A 116 4.70 16.16 -14.62
N GLN A 117 4.64 14.83 -14.64
CA GLN A 117 3.43 14.08 -14.91
C GLN A 117 2.49 13.97 -13.71
N ASN A 118 3.03 13.89 -12.49
CA ASN A 118 2.25 13.54 -11.30
C ASN A 118 2.04 14.71 -10.35
N ASP A 119 1.01 14.61 -9.48
CA ASP A 119 0.76 15.59 -8.42
C ASP A 119 1.90 15.62 -7.38
N GLU A 120 2.06 16.78 -6.72
CA GLU A 120 3.18 17.03 -5.81
C GLU A 120 3.23 16.05 -4.64
N ASN A 121 2.07 15.65 -4.11
CA ASN A 121 2.00 14.76 -2.95
C ASN A 121 2.41 13.33 -3.32
N SER A 122 2.00 12.84 -4.49
CA SER A 122 2.40 11.50 -4.97
C SER A 122 3.90 11.44 -5.29
N VAL A 123 4.47 12.52 -5.81
CA VAL A 123 5.93 12.65 -6.01
C VAL A 123 6.66 12.67 -4.67
N ALA A 124 6.15 13.42 -3.68
CA ALA A 124 6.72 13.44 -2.34
C ALA A 124 6.67 12.05 -1.69
N ALA A 125 5.57 11.32 -1.85
CA ALA A 125 5.41 9.94 -1.37
C ALA A 125 6.42 8.94 -2.01
N ALA A 126 6.87 9.20 -3.23
CA ALA A 126 7.87 8.41 -3.94
C ALA A 126 9.32 8.85 -3.64
N THR A 127 9.51 9.85 -2.77
CA THR A 127 10.80 10.51 -2.50
C THR A 127 11.27 10.22 -1.08
N LEU A 128 12.54 9.86 -0.93
CA LEU A 128 13.23 9.78 0.35
C LEU A 128 14.55 10.56 0.23
N SER A 129 14.80 11.51 1.14
CA SER A 129 16.03 12.31 1.18
C SER A 129 16.41 12.92 -0.20
N ASP A 130 15.46 13.60 -0.85
CA ASP A 130 15.58 14.24 -2.16
C ASP A 130 15.77 13.30 -3.36
N MET A 131 15.81 11.99 -3.14
CA MET A 131 15.88 10.99 -4.21
C MET A 131 14.50 10.38 -4.47
N VAL A 132 14.08 10.37 -5.72
CA VAL A 132 12.86 9.66 -6.17
C VAL A 132 13.21 8.19 -6.42
N TYR A 133 12.41 7.27 -5.87
CA TYR A 133 12.67 5.82 -5.95
C TYR A 133 11.56 5.03 -6.65
N ALA A 134 10.44 5.67 -6.97
CA ALA A 134 9.31 4.96 -7.56
C ALA A 134 8.49 5.87 -8.49
N TYR A 135 7.66 5.25 -9.31
CA TYR A 135 6.70 5.89 -10.20
C TYR A 135 5.32 5.89 -9.52
N PRO A 136 4.70 7.06 -9.28
CA PRO A 136 3.36 7.11 -8.73
C PRO A 136 2.33 6.45 -9.66
N LEU A 137 1.44 5.65 -9.10
CA LEU A 137 0.36 4.99 -9.83
C LEU A 137 -1.01 5.57 -9.48
N THR A 138 -1.22 5.90 -8.19
CA THR A 138 -2.49 6.41 -7.68
C THR A 138 -2.29 7.47 -6.60
N SER A 139 -3.32 8.29 -6.37
CA SER A 139 -3.43 9.25 -5.27
C SER A 139 -4.68 8.99 -4.44
N ASP A 140 -5.06 7.72 -4.28
CA ASP A 140 -6.33 7.29 -3.71
C ASP A 140 -6.21 6.25 -2.60
N ASN A 141 -5.01 6.03 -2.05
CA ASN A 141 -4.81 5.04 -1.00
C ASN A 141 -5.32 5.57 0.36
N GLY A 142 -6.63 5.66 0.46
CA GLY A 142 -7.40 6.06 1.63
C GLY A 142 -8.73 5.30 1.66
N TYR A 143 -9.50 5.46 2.72
CA TYR A 143 -10.78 4.78 2.89
C TYR A 143 -11.88 5.77 3.26
N PHE A 144 -13.11 5.39 2.93
CA PHE A 144 -14.33 6.17 3.12
C PHE A 144 -15.52 5.21 3.31
N LEU A 145 -16.75 5.72 3.34
CA LEU A 145 -17.94 4.93 3.57
C LEU A 145 -18.68 4.62 2.27
N TYR A 146 -18.91 3.33 1.99
CA TYR A 146 -19.95 2.84 1.07
C TYR A 146 -21.20 2.47 1.85
N TYR A 147 -22.38 2.76 1.32
CA TYR A 147 -23.61 2.38 1.99
C TYR A 147 -24.79 2.19 1.02
N ASP A 148 -25.76 1.39 1.45
CA ASP A 148 -27.08 1.24 0.82
C ASP A 148 -27.99 2.36 1.32
N LYS A 149 -28.35 3.33 0.43
CA LYS A 149 -29.26 4.45 0.79
C LYS A 149 -30.69 4.04 1.10
N SER A 150 -31.09 2.78 0.86
CA SER A 150 -32.36 2.24 1.35
C SER A 150 -32.28 1.77 2.80
N VAL A 151 -31.06 1.59 3.33
CA VAL A 151 -30.77 1.18 4.71
C VAL A 151 -30.36 2.39 5.54
N VAL A 152 -29.29 3.07 5.14
CA VAL A 152 -28.73 4.22 5.86
C VAL A 152 -29.35 5.50 5.31
N SER A 153 -30.12 6.17 6.16
CA SER A 153 -30.84 7.40 5.81
C SER A 153 -29.99 8.66 5.93
N ASP A 154 -29.04 8.67 6.87
CA ASP A 154 -28.07 9.74 7.10
C ASP A 154 -26.71 9.13 7.49
N PRO A 155 -25.68 9.24 6.62
CA PRO A 155 -24.36 8.68 6.88
C PRO A 155 -23.46 9.58 7.75
N SER A 156 -23.98 10.63 8.39
CA SER A 156 -23.18 11.64 9.07
C SER A 156 -22.64 11.20 10.43
N THR A 157 -23.31 10.25 11.10
CA THR A 157 -22.90 9.75 12.44
C THR A 157 -22.81 8.23 12.49
N LEU A 158 -21.78 7.72 13.14
CA LEU A 158 -21.57 6.27 13.30
C LEU A 158 -22.74 5.61 14.05
N GLU A 159 -23.23 6.25 15.12
CA GLU A 159 -24.35 5.77 15.91
C GLU A 159 -25.64 5.66 15.09
N GLY A 160 -25.87 6.64 14.20
CA GLY A 160 -27.01 6.64 13.27
C GLY A 160 -26.92 5.52 12.26
N ILE A 161 -25.75 5.33 11.64
CA ILE A 161 -25.49 4.24 10.69
C ILE A 161 -25.72 2.87 11.37
N LEU A 162 -25.18 2.67 12.57
CA LEU A 162 -25.35 1.43 13.32
C LEU A 162 -26.81 1.17 13.63
N ALA A 163 -27.55 2.18 14.08
CA ALA A 163 -28.98 2.06 14.39
C ALA A 163 -29.82 1.71 13.14
N ASP A 164 -29.53 2.35 12.00
CA ASP A 164 -30.19 2.06 10.72
C ASP A 164 -29.88 0.63 10.24
N CYS A 165 -28.63 0.18 10.34
CA CYS A 165 -28.21 -1.19 10.02
C CYS A 165 -28.90 -2.21 10.94
N GLU A 166 -28.93 -1.99 12.25
CA GLU A 166 -29.62 -2.86 13.23
C GLU A 166 -31.12 -2.97 12.90
N ALA A 167 -31.78 -1.84 12.65
CA ALA A 167 -33.22 -1.81 12.33
C ALA A 167 -33.54 -2.55 11.02
N ALA A 168 -32.62 -2.53 10.05
CA ALA A 168 -32.76 -3.23 8.78
C ALA A 168 -32.29 -4.70 8.83
N GLY A 169 -31.69 -5.15 9.93
CA GLY A 169 -31.04 -6.46 10.05
C GLY A 169 -29.84 -6.62 9.11
N LYS A 170 -29.11 -5.52 8.87
CA LYS A 170 -27.92 -5.42 8.01
C LYS A 170 -26.66 -5.21 8.84
N GLY A 171 -25.49 -5.48 8.23
CA GLY A 171 -24.20 -5.28 8.87
C GLY A 171 -23.55 -3.93 8.50
N PHE A 172 -22.84 -3.36 9.48
CA PHE A 172 -21.80 -2.35 9.29
C PHE A 172 -20.43 -3.02 9.38
N TYR A 173 -19.57 -2.78 8.41
CA TYR A 173 -18.26 -3.40 8.31
C TYR A 173 -17.13 -2.37 8.42
N MET A 174 -16.16 -2.66 9.27
CA MET A 174 -14.89 -1.93 9.38
C MET A 174 -13.84 -2.83 10.03
N GLU A 175 -12.63 -2.87 9.49
CA GLU A 175 -11.55 -3.75 9.97
C GLU A 175 -10.77 -3.09 11.11
N ILE A 176 -11.39 -3.04 12.32
CA ILE A 176 -10.77 -2.35 13.46
C ILE A 176 -9.61 -3.12 14.11
N ASN A 177 -9.30 -4.33 13.67
CA ASN A 177 -8.03 -5.00 14.01
C ASN A 177 -6.91 -4.74 12.99
N SER A 178 -7.10 -3.83 12.06
CA SER A 178 -6.04 -3.31 11.20
C SER A 178 -5.52 -1.98 11.73
N GLY A 179 -4.20 -1.86 11.95
CA GLY A 179 -3.56 -0.62 12.37
C GLY A 179 -3.78 0.54 11.40
N TRP A 180 -4.13 0.24 10.14
CA TRP A 180 -4.45 1.25 9.14
C TRP A 180 -5.84 1.86 9.38
N TYR A 181 -6.86 1.03 9.62
CA TYR A 181 -8.23 1.49 9.89
C TYR A 181 -8.43 2.03 11.31
N GLN A 182 -7.67 1.57 12.32
CA GLN A 182 -7.74 2.10 13.69
C GLN A 182 -7.43 3.60 13.78
N THR A 183 -6.59 4.10 12.87
CA THR A 183 -6.25 5.52 12.83
C THR A 183 -7.46 6.43 12.60
N ALA A 184 -8.57 5.90 12.07
CA ALA A 184 -9.83 6.63 11.96
C ALA A 184 -10.33 7.15 13.31
N PHE A 185 -10.07 6.43 14.39
CA PHE A 185 -10.45 6.80 15.75
C PHE A 185 -9.34 7.62 16.43
N PHE A 186 -8.12 7.11 16.45
CA PHE A 186 -7.02 7.77 17.16
C PHE A 186 -6.68 9.14 16.62
N PHE A 187 -6.61 9.32 15.30
CA PHE A 187 -6.34 10.63 14.71
C PHE A 187 -7.52 11.60 14.85
N ALA A 188 -8.75 11.07 14.86
CA ALA A 188 -9.94 11.89 15.09
C ALA A 188 -9.95 12.57 16.43
N THR A 189 -9.45 11.91 17.47
CA THR A 189 -9.38 12.46 18.84
C THR A 189 -8.17 13.35 19.06
N GLY A 190 -7.19 13.35 18.14
CA GLY A 190 -5.95 14.11 18.23
C GLY A 190 -4.76 13.31 18.74
N ALA A 191 -4.89 12.00 18.94
CA ALA A 191 -3.72 11.15 19.20
C ALA A 191 -2.85 11.04 17.96
N GLU A 192 -1.53 11.01 18.14
CA GLU A 192 -0.54 11.06 17.06
C GLU A 192 0.22 9.75 16.95
N LEU A 193 0.61 9.42 15.72
CA LEU A 193 1.47 8.28 15.38
C LEU A 193 2.31 8.63 14.16
N SER A 194 3.61 8.78 14.35
CA SER A 194 4.55 9.00 13.26
C SER A 194 5.93 8.47 13.59
N TYR A 195 6.71 8.18 12.56
CA TYR A 195 8.10 7.76 12.65
C TYR A 195 8.97 8.61 11.74
N GLU A 196 10.16 8.95 12.21
CA GLU A 196 11.18 9.60 11.41
C GLU A 196 12.21 8.58 10.92
N THR A 197 12.70 8.77 9.70
CA THR A 197 13.75 7.93 9.12
C THR A 197 14.97 8.74 8.75
N ASP A 198 16.15 8.10 8.77
CA ASP A 198 17.36 8.69 8.18
C ASP A 198 17.36 8.54 6.65
N ALA A 199 18.42 9.05 6.01
CA ALA A 199 18.58 9.00 4.56
C ALA A 199 18.74 7.56 4.00
N ALA A 200 19.08 6.60 4.86
CA ALA A 200 19.16 5.19 4.49
C ALA A 200 17.83 4.44 4.75
N GLY A 201 16.79 5.12 5.26
CA GLY A 201 15.49 4.54 5.55
C GLY A 201 15.37 3.83 6.90
N ALA A 202 16.40 3.94 7.78
CA ALA A 202 16.32 3.40 9.13
C ALA A 202 15.46 4.30 10.03
N PHE A 203 14.59 3.72 10.85
CA PHE A 203 13.77 4.45 11.80
C PHE A 203 14.61 4.98 12.96
N THR A 204 14.56 6.29 13.21
CA THR A 204 15.44 6.98 14.18
C THR A 204 14.69 7.55 15.37
N SER A 205 13.41 7.86 15.22
CA SER A 205 12.54 8.32 16.31
C SER A 205 11.07 8.02 15.99
N ALA A 206 10.25 8.00 17.04
CA ALA A 206 8.81 7.86 16.95
C ALA A 206 8.12 8.92 17.79
N ASN A 207 7.02 9.46 17.28
CA ASN A 207 6.06 10.26 18.04
C ASN A 207 4.77 9.49 18.14
N VAL A 208 4.47 8.93 19.32
CA VAL A 208 3.26 8.16 19.59
C VAL A 208 2.65 8.72 20.88
N THR A 209 1.42 9.22 20.78
CA THR A 209 0.73 9.88 21.93
C THR A 209 -0.57 9.15 22.32
N TYR A 210 -0.63 7.85 22.05
CA TYR A 210 -1.84 7.04 22.34
C TYR A 210 -2.13 6.91 23.84
N ALA A 211 -1.11 6.99 24.70
CA ALA A 211 -1.27 7.01 26.15
C ALA A 211 -1.67 8.40 26.65
N SER A 212 -2.89 8.81 26.34
CA SER A 212 -3.47 10.11 26.66
C SER A 212 -4.99 10.02 26.80
N ASP A 213 -5.64 11.09 27.24
CA ASP A 213 -7.11 11.19 27.29
C ASP A 213 -7.72 11.05 25.88
N GLU A 214 -7.06 11.55 24.85
CA GLU A 214 -7.44 11.43 23.44
C GLU A 214 -7.40 9.97 22.99
N GLY A 215 -6.34 9.25 23.33
CA GLY A 215 -6.22 7.82 23.01
C GLY A 215 -7.27 6.97 23.76
N VAL A 216 -7.54 7.28 25.03
CA VAL A 216 -8.62 6.63 25.79
C VAL A 216 -9.98 6.88 25.12
N ALA A 217 -10.26 8.11 24.66
CA ALA A 217 -11.49 8.41 23.93
C ALA A 217 -11.60 7.59 22.64
N ALA A 218 -10.52 7.47 21.85
CA ALA A 218 -10.48 6.65 20.66
C ALA A 218 -10.77 5.17 20.96
N LEU A 219 -10.10 4.63 21.97
CA LEU A 219 -10.28 3.22 22.36
C LEU A 219 -11.71 2.95 22.88
N LYS A 220 -12.32 3.88 23.64
CA LYS A 220 -13.73 3.79 24.06
C LYS A 220 -14.69 3.77 22.86
N ALA A 221 -14.44 4.56 21.81
CA ALA A 221 -15.23 4.55 20.58
C ALA A 221 -15.12 3.19 19.85
N MET A 222 -13.91 2.62 19.74
CA MET A 222 -13.71 1.28 19.17
C MET A 222 -14.43 0.19 19.96
N ILE A 223 -14.38 0.24 21.29
CA ILE A 223 -15.10 -0.68 22.18
C ILE A 223 -16.62 -0.53 21.99
N ALA A 224 -17.12 0.71 21.89
CA ALA A 224 -18.55 0.95 21.66
C ALA A 224 -19.00 0.40 20.31
N LEU A 225 -18.22 0.58 19.25
CA LEU A 225 -18.46 -0.02 17.94
C LEU A 225 -18.48 -1.55 18.01
N ALA A 226 -17.48 -2.17 18.63
CA ALA A 226 -17.38 -3.62 18.75
C ALA A 226 -18.56 -4.26 19.54
N LYS A 227 -19.21 -3.50 20.40
CA LYS A 227 -20.42 -3.93 21.15
C LYS A 227 -21.72 -3.86 20.34
N SER A 228 -21.74 -3.16 19.20
CA SER A 228 -22.94 -3.08 18.36
C SER A 228 -23.26 -4.41 17.70
N SER A 229 -24.52 -4.80 17.68
CA SER A 229 -24.99 -6.01 17.02
C SER A 229 -24.90 -5.93 15.48
N ALA A 230 -24.80 -4.72 14.91
CA ALA A 230 -24.58 -4.51 13.50
C ALA A 230 -23.12 -4.63 13.10
N PHE A 231 -22.17 -4.51 14.05
CA PHE A 231 -20.75 -4.51 13.73
C PHE A 231 -20.23 -5.86 13.22
N ASN A 232 -19.43 -5.80 12.17
CA ASN A 232 -18.66 -6.92 11.64
C ASN A 232 -17.23 -6.42 11.35
N ASN A 233 -16.22 -7.17 11.79
CA ASN A 233 -14.84 -6.85 11.48
C ASN A 233 -14.51 -7.29 10.06
N GLY A 234 -14.04 -6.36 9.23
CA GLY A 234 -13.64 -6.60 7.84
C GLY A 234 -13.76 -5.34 6.99
N SER A 235 -13.00 -5.31 5.89
CA SER A 235 -12.90 -4.18 4.97
C SER A 235 -13.00 -4.57 3.50
N SER A 236 -13.39 -5.81 3.17
CA SER A 236 -13.56 -6.27 1.80
C SER A 236 -15.02 -6.53 1.48
N ILE A 237 -15.57 -5.77 0.56
CA ILE A 237 -16.95 -5.95 0.07
C ILE A 237 -17.16 -7.35 -0.52
N SER A 238 -16.17 -7.88 -1.24
CA SER A 238 -16.24 -9.20 -1.86
C SER A 238 -16.39 -10.33 -0.83
N ASN A 239 -15.96 -10.12 0.40
CA ASN A 239 -16.05 -11.09 1.50
C ASN A 239 -17.20 -10.78 2.48
N ALA A 240 -17.80 -9.60 2.38
CA ALA A 240 -18.87 -9.16 3.26
C ALA A 240 -20.23 -9.71 2.83
N THR A 241 -21.09 -10.01 3.80
CA THR A 241 -22.44 -10.51 3.55
C THR A 241 -23.48 -9.65 4.27
N ASN A 242 -24.65 -9.49 3.65
CA ASN A 242 -25.75 -8.75 4.27
C ASN A 242 -25.39 -7.31 4.68
N VAL A 243 -24.64 -6.61 3.83
CA VAL A 243 -24.07 -5.29 4.11
C VAL A 243 -25.13 -4.20 4.04
N GLY A 244 -25.14 -3.31 5.04
CA GLY A 244 -25.85 -2.02 5.02
C GLY A 244 -24.89 -0.86 4.76
N ALA A 245 -23.68 -0.93 5.38
CA ALA A 245 -22.61 0.01 5.16
C ALA A 245 -21.24 -0.65 5.40
N ILE A 246 -20.20 -0.15 4.75
CA ILE A 246 -18.83 -0.65 4.87
C ILE A 246 -17.81 0.47 4.68
N VAL A 247 -16.78 0.47 5.52
CA VAL A 247 -15.58 1.31 5.34
C VAL A 247 -14.58 0.55 4.47
N ASP A 248 -14.28 1.09 3.29
CA ASP A 248 -13.40 0.48 2.30
C ASP A 248 -12.81 1.56 1.38
N GLY A 249 -11.96 1.19 0.44
CA GLY A 249 -11.30 2.10 -0.49
C GLY A 249 -11.86 2.03 -1.92
N THR A 250 -11.27 2.82 -2.81
CA THR A 250 -11.65 2.90 -4.22
C THR A 250 -11.46 1.58 -4.97
N TRP A 251 -10.54 0.73 -4.50
CA TRP A 251 -10.24 -0.58 -5.10
C TRP A 251 -11.42 -1.55 -5.12
N ASP A 252 -12.42 -1.36 -4.25
CA ASP A 252 -13.65 -2.18 -4.20
C ASP A 252 -14.88 -1.44 -4.77
N SER A 253 -14.70 -0.27 -5.44
CA SER A 253 -15.81 0.53 -5.94
C SER A 253 -16.70 -0.21 -6.95
N GLY A 254 -16.14 -1.06 -7.79
CA GLY A 254 -16.89 -1.92 -8.71
C GLY A 254 -17.76 -2.92 -7.97
N ALA A 255 -17.19 -3.64 -6.99
CA ALA A 255 -17.94 -4.59 -6.17
C ALA A 255 -19.04 -3.91 -5.33
N ALA A 256 -18.78 -2.68 -4.85
CA ALA A 256 -19.77 -1.89 -4.13
C ALA A 256 -20.95 -1.48 -5.03
N LYS A 257 -20.68 -1.04 -6.26
CA LYS A 257 -21.71 -0.73 -7.27
C LYS A 257 -22.56 -1.96 -7.56
N ASP A 258 -21.95 -3.12 -7.74
CA ASP A 258 -22.66 -4.37 -8.00
C ASP A 258 -23.50 -4.81 -6.81
N LEU A 259 -22.98 -4.67 -5.58
CA LEU A 259 -23.66 -5.07 -4.34
C LEU A 259 -24.90 -4.20 -4.06
N PHE A 260 -24.77 -2.89 -4.16
CA PHE A 260 -25.82 -1.94 -3.77
C PHE A 260 -26.73 -1.51 -4.93
N GLY A 261 -26.30 -1.73 -6.18
CA GLY A 261 -27.11 -1.42 -7.38
C GLY A 261 -27.62 0.04 -7.39
N ASP A 262 -28.92 0.23 -7.57
CA ASP A 262 -29.57 1.55 -7.59
C ASP A 262 -29.48 2.31 -6.24
N ASN A 263 -29.15 1.60 -5.15
CA ASN A 263 -28.99 2.16 -3.81
C ASN A 263 -27.56 2.51 -3.48
N TYR A 264 -26.60 2.29 -4.39
CA TYR A 264 -25.19 2.63 -4.20
C TYR A 264 -25.02 4.10 -3.82
N ALA A 265 -24.29 4.32 -2.75
CA ALA A 265 -23.90 5.66 -2.30
C ALA A 265 -22.55 5.61 -1.55
N CYS A 266 -21.87 6.75 -1.57
CA CYS A 266 -20.60 6.96 -0.88
C CYS A 266 -20.67 8.25 -0.06
N ALA A 267 -19.92 8.28 1.04
CA ALA A 267 -19.74 9.48 1.88
C ALA A 267 -18.34 9.43 2.51
N LYS A 268 -17.84 10.60 2.94
CA LYS A 268 -16.72 10.61 3.89
C LYS A 268 -17.10 9.80 5.13
N LEU A 269 -16.13 9.41 5.94
CA LEU A 269 -16.39 8.74 7.22
C LEU A 269 -17.29 9.59 8.13
N PRO A 270 -18.13 8.94 8.97
CA PRO A 270 -19.01 9.63 9.89
C PRO A 270 -18.26 10.30 11.06
N THR A 271 -18.98 11.05 11.86
CA THR A 271 -18.55 11.39 13.22
C THR A 271 -18.91 10.25 14.19
N PHE A 272 -18.23 10.19 15.33
CA PHE A 272 -18.62 9.36 16.49
C PHE A 272 -18.62 10.21 17.75
N ASN A 273 -19.41 9.80 18.77
CA ASN A 273 -19.55 10.52 20.02
C ASN A 273 -18.90 9.76 21.18
N VAL A 274 -18.09 10.45 21.98
CA VAL A 274 -17.58 9.92 23.26
C VAL A 274 -17.82 10.96 24.34
N ASP A 275 -18.54 10.56 25.37
CA ASP A 275 -18.83 11.38 26.57
C ASP A 275 -19.41 12.78 26.24
N GLY A 276 -20.20 12.85 25.15
CA GLY A 276 -20.87 14.08 24.70
C GLY A 276 -20.04 14.95 23.74
N THR A 277 -18.85 14.51 23.32
CA THR A 277 -18.02 15.17 22.32
C THR A 277 -18.06 14.40 20.99
N ASP A 278 -18.37 15.12 19.90
CA ASP A 278 -18.35 14.56 18.56
C ASP A 278 -16.97 14.69 17.93
N TYR A 279 -16.47 13.59 17.37
CA TYR A 279 -15.19 13.50 16.67
C TYR A 279 -15.42 13.08 15.22
N GLN A 280 -14.88 13.84 14.24
CA GLN A 280 -14.91 13.44 12.85
C GLN A 280 -13.87 12.36 12.62
N MET A 281 -14.30 11.16 12.17
CA MET A 281 -13.35 10.08 11.84
C MET A 281 -12.31 10.58 10.85
N SER A 282 -11.06 10.22 11.10
CA SER A 282 -9.88 10.57 10.32
C SER A 282 -9.38 9.36 9.52
N GLY A 283 -8.08 9.20 9.38
CA GLY A 283 -7.43 8.08 8.76
C GLY A 283 -6.16 8.48 8.02
N PHE A 284 -5.60 7.56 7.27
CA PHE A 284 -4.52 7.85 6.36
C PHE A 284 -5.03 8.29 4.98
N GLY A 285 -4.30 9.24 4.35
CA GLY A 285 -4.33 9.48 2.92
C GLY A 285 -2.98 9.10 2.32
N GLY A 286 -2.98 8.28 1.28
CA GLY A 286 -1.74 7.72 0.76
C GLY A 286 -1.75 7.47 -0.75
N PHE A 287 -0.69 6.81 -1.19
CA PHE A 287 -0.36 6.60 -2.60
C PHE A 287 0.12 5.18 -2.84
N LYS A 288 -0.18 4.65 -4.03
CA LYS A 288 0.40 3.40 -4.51
C LYS A 288 1.48 3.71 -5.53
N LEU A 289 2.59 3.03 -5.39
CA LEU A 289 3.82 3.30 -6.12
C LEU A 289 4.29 2.05 -6.88
N LEU A 290 5.00 2.25 -7.99
CA LEU A 290 5.67 1.22 -8.76
C LEU A 290 7.18 1.37 -8.61
N GLY A 291 7.81 0.42 -7.94
CA GLY A 291 9.26 0.34 -7.77
C GLY A 291 9.93 -0.53 -8.81
N ILE A 292 11.21 -0.27 -9.05
CA ILE A 292 12.09 -1.07 -9.90
C ILE A 292 13.21 -1.64 -9.02
N LYS A 293 13.33 -2.96 -8.97
CA LYS A 293 14.46 -3.64 -8.34
C LYS A 293 15.77 -3.29 -9.03
N PRO A 294 16.92 -3.15 -8.33
CA PRO A 294 18.22 -2.99 -8.97
C PRO A 294 18.52 -4.11 -9.99
N GLN A 295 18.90 -3.72 -11.19
CA GLN A 295 19.24 -4.62 -12.27
C GLN A 295 20.73 -4.53 -12.57
N THR A 296 21.39 -5.67 -12.81
CA THR A 296 22.79 -5.75 -13.23
C THR A 296 22.93 -5.62 -14.75
N ASP A 297 21.89 -5.94 -15.50
CA ASP A 297 21.81 -5.79 -16.96
C ASP A 297 21.23 -4.41 -17.29
N PRO A 298 21.98 -3.52 -17.99
CA PRO A 298 21.51 -2.19 -18.33
C PRO A 298 20.35 -2.21 -19.36
N ASP A 299 20.28 -3.22 -20.24
CA ASP A 299 19.21 -3.33 -21.22
C ASP A 299 17.90 -3.75 -20.54
N LYS A 300 17.98 -4.69 -19.60
CA LYS A 300 16.83 -5.06 -18.74
C LYS A 300 16.37 -3.88 -17.88
N LEU A 301 17.29 -3.11 -17.30
CA LEU A 301 16.95 -1.89 -16.56
C LEU A 301 16.23 -0.87 -17.46
N ALA A 302 16.69 -0.68 -18.70
CA ALA A 302 16.05 0.23 -19.65
C ALA A 302 14.63 -0.23 -19.99
N ALA A 303 14.42 -1.54 -20.20
CA ALA A 303 13.09 -2.11 -20.41
C ALA A 303 12.15 -1.93 -19.20
N CYS A 304 12.66 -2.15 -17.98
CA CYS A 304 11.90 -1.92 -16.74
C CYS A 304 11.49 -0.45 -16.61
N LYS A 305 12.38 0.50 -16.88
CA LYS A 305 12.10 1.94 -16.83
C LYS A 305 11.07 2.36 -17.88
N ALA A 306 11.18 1.84 -19.10
CA ALA A 306 10.23 2.11 -20.18
C ALA A 306 8.83 1.60 -19.80
N LEU A 307 8.75 0.38 -19.25
CA LEU A 307 7.48 -0.19 -18.79
C LEU A 307 6.91 0.60 -17.59
N ALA A 308 7.74 1.02 -16.64
CA ALA A 308 7.27 1.81 -15.51
C ALA A 308 6.68 3.16 -15.94
N LYS A 309 7.34 3.87 -16.88
CA LYS A 309 6.81 5.11 -17.49
C LYS A 309 5.48 4.84 -18.22
N PHE A 310 5.41 3.77 -18.99
CA PHE A 310 4.17 3.39 -19.69
C PHE A 310 3.02 3.12 -18.73
N LEU A 311 3.25 2.28 -17.71
CA LEU A 311 2.22 1.92 -16.72
C LEU A 311 1.77 3.08 -15.83
N SER A 312 2.58 4.15 -15.72
CA SER A 312 2.26 5.37 -14.97
C SER A 312 1.90 6.56 -15.87
N SER A 313 1.73 6.37 -17.20
CA SER A 313 1.27 7.40 -18.14
C SER A 313 -0.18 7.80 -17.89
N GLU A 314 -0.58 8.96 -18.46
CA GLU A 314 -1.96 9.47 -18.39
C GLU A 314 -2.96 8.43 -18.90
N GLU A 315 -2.72 7.89 -20.10
CA GLU A 315 -3.63 6.95 -20.76
C GLU A 315 -3.83 5.68 -19.95
N VAL A 316 -2.74 5.13 -19.38
CA VAL A 316 -2.83 3.90 -18.61
C VAL A 316 -3.45 4.15 -17.22
N GLN A 317 -3.23 5.31 -16.60
CA GLN A 317 -3.88 5.64 -15.34
C GLN A 317 -5.39 5.87 -15.51
N VAL A 318 -5.83 6.50 -16.61
CA VAL A 318 -7.26 6.59 -16.96
C VAL A 318 -7.86 5.20 -17.20
N ALA A 319 -7.18 4.36 -17.99
CA ALA A 319 -7.64 3.01 -18.25
C ALA A 319 -7.69 2.14 -16.98
N ARG A 320 -6.75 2.35 -16.03
CA ARG A 320 -6.77 1.68 -14.72
C ARG A 320 -7.94 2.13 -13.87
N TYR A 321 -8.26 3.44 -13.88
CA TYR A 321 -9.46 3.95 -13.23
C TYR A 321 -10.73 3.29 -13.83
N GLU A 322 -10.85 3.22 -15.14
CA GLU A 322 -12.01 2.58 -15.80
C GLU A 322 -12.12 1.08 -15.46
N ALA A 323 -10.99 0.38 -15.35
CA ALA A 323 -10.96 -1.06 -15.07
C ALA A 323 -11.13 -1.42 -13.58
N ALA A 324 -10.60 -0.60 -12.66
CA ALA A 324 -10.46 -0.95 -11.25
C ALA A 324 -10.94 0.17 -10.28
N GLY A 325 -11.36 1.33 -10.78
CA GLY A 325 -11.81 2.45 -9.95
C GLY A 325 -10.69 3.23 -9.24
N TRP A 326 -9.42 2.96 -9.56
CA TRP A 326 -8.28 3.57 -8.86
C TRP A 326 -8.06 5.01 -9.28
N GLY A 327 -8.02 5.94 -8.31
CA GLY A 327 -7.82 7.36 -8.51
C GLY A 327 -6.40 7.68 -8.97
N PRO A 328 -6.22 8.36 -10.13
CA PRO A 328 -4.91 8.59 -10.72
C PRO A 328 -4.06 9.58 -9.93
N SER A 329 -2.72 9.40 -9.97
CA SER A 329 -1.72 10.39 -9.54
C SER A 329 -1.31 11.34 -10.67
N ASN A 330 -1.50 10.95 -11.93
CA ASN A 330 -1.18 11.76 -13.10
C ASN A 330 -2.12 12.97 -13.17
N LYS A 331 -1.54 14.18 -13.29
CA LYS A 331 -2.29 15.45 -13.28
C LYS A 331 -3.31 15.56 -14.41
N ALA A 332 -2.99 15.06 -15.60
CA ALA A 332 -3.91 15.10 -16.74
C ALA A 332 -5.01 14.04 -16.60
N ALA A 333 -4.67 12.85 -16.12
CA ALA A 333 -5.65 11.80 -15.82
C ALA A 333 -6.66 12.24 -14.74
N GLN A 334 -6.24 13.01 -13.74
CA GLN A 334 -7.13 13.59 -12.73
C GLN A 334 -8.16 14.56 -13.33
N GLN A 335 -7.90 15.14 -14.51
CA GLN A 335 -8.84 16.03 -15.22
C GLN A 335 -9.82 15.28 -16.13
N ASN A 336 -9.74 13.96 -16.22
CA ASN A 336 -10.70 13.16 -16.97
C ASN A 336 -12.10 13.33 -16.41
N GLU A 337 -13.10 13.55 -17.28
CA GLU A 337 -14.49 13.81 -16.85
C GLU A 337 -15.09 12.67 -16.04
N ALA A 338 -14.79 11.41 -16.36
CA ALA A 338 -15.27 10.25 -15.62
C ALA A 338 -14.64 10.15 -14.22
N VAL A 339 -13.35 10.48 -14.10
CA VAL A 339 -12.65 10.54 -12.80
C VAL A 339 -13.26 11.62 -11.92
N GLN A 340 -13.50 12.81 -12.45
CA GLN A 340 -14.09 13.93 -11.70
C GLN A 340 -15.55 13.73 -11.31
N ALA A 341 -16.29 12.93 -12.08
CA ALA A 341 -17.71 12.63 -11.81
C ALA A 341 -17.90 11.40 -10.90
N ASP A 342 -16.84 10.70 -10.51
CA ASP A 342 -16.96 9.48 -9.70
C ASP A 342 -17.30 9.81 -8.24
N VAL A 343 -18.39 9.20 -7.76
CA VAL A 343 -18.91 9.47 -6.40
C VAL A 343 -18.03 8.87 -5.31
N ALA A 344 -17.30 7.78 -5.59
CA ALA A 344 -16.36 7.18 -4.66
C ALA A 344 -15.12 8.06 -4.49
N LEU A 345 -14.55 8.54 -5.60
CA LEU A 345 -13.43 9.50 -5.57
C LEU A 345 -13.81 10.82 -4.94
N THR A 346 -15.07 11.29 -5.15
CA THR A 346 -15.59 12.49 -4.48
C THR A 346 -15.66 12.29 -2.96
N ALA A 347 -16.20 11.16 -2.50
CA ALA A 347 -16.28 10.84 -1.07
C ALA A 347 -14.88 10.71 -0.44
N LEU A 348 -13.93 10.09 -1.15
CA LEU A 348 -12.54 10.02 -0.71
C LEU A 348 -11.90 11.42 -0.63
N ALA A 349 -12.12 12.28 -1.63
CA ALA A 349 -11.59 13.65 -1.62
C ALA A 349 -12.14 14.49 -0.44
N GLU A 350 -13.40 14.28 -0.05
CA GLU A 350 -13.98 14.87 1.16
C GLU A 350 -13.34 14.30 2.41
N GLN A 351 -13.09 12.98 2.47
CA GLN A 351 -12.45 12.31 3.61
C GLN A 351 -10.99 12.76 3.80
N LEU A 352 -10.25 12.95 2.70
CA LEU A 352 -8.84 13.35 2.75
C LEU A 352 -8.61 14.71 3.43
N GLN A 353 -9.64 15.56 3.53
CA GLN A 353 -9.56 16.81 4.30
C GLN A 353 -9.42 16.58 5.81
N TYR A 354 -9.77 15.40 6.30
CA TYR A 354 -9.67 14.97 7.70
C TYR A 354 -8.59 13.91 7.90
N SER A 355 -7.94 13.47 6.83
CA SER A 355 -6.91 12.43 6.86
C SER A 355 -5.52 13.02 7.04
N ILE A 356 -4.63 12.21 7.60
CA ILE A 356 -3.21 12.54 7.74
C ILE A 356 -2.43 11.86 6.62
N PRO A 357 -1.48 12.55 5.95
CA PRO A 357 -0.60 11.89 4.99
C PRO A 357 0.10 10.69 5.63
N GLN A 358 -0.01 9.53 4.98
CA GLN A 358 0.63 8.32 5.48
C GLN A 358 2.15 8.45 5.41
N GLY A 359 2.81 8.37 6.57
CA GLY A 359 4.27 8.38 6.69
C GLY A 359 4.89 7.00 6.48
N GLN A 360 6.12 6.83 6.97
CA GLN A 360 6.83 5.55 6.99
C GLN A 360 6.56 4.82 8.30
N TYR A 361 6.33 3.50 8.24
CA TYR A 361 6.01 2.70 9.44
C TYR A 361 6.85 1.42 9.49
N PRO A 362 7.38 1.05 10.67
CA PRO A 362 8.03 -0.24 10.87
C PRO A 362 6.98 -1.36 10.77
N ASN A 363 7.36 -2.52 10.24
CA ASN A 363 6.45 -3.63 10.04
C ASN A 363 5.79 -4.12 11.35
N ASP A 364 6.54 -4.07 12.45
CA ASP A 364 6.08 -4.54 13.76
C ASP A 364 4.93 -3.69 14.33
N TYR A 365 4.80 -2.42 13.91
CA TYR A 365 3.65 -1.59 14.27
C TYR A 365 2.32 -2.25 13.84
N TRP A 366 2.25 -2.75 12.61
CA TRP A 366 1.01 -3.36 12.10
C TRP A 366 0.58 -4.58 12.93
N THR A 367 1.55 -5.42 13.31
CA THR A 367 1.32 -6.59 14.18
C THR A 367 0.82 -6.16 15.56
N GLN A 368 1.45 -5.13 16.15
CA GLN A 368 1.05 -4.61 17.46
C GLN A 368 -0.37 -4.01 17.43
N ALA A 369 -0.70 -3.27 16.38
CA ALA A 369 -2.02 -2.69 16.20
C ALA A 369 -3.10 -3.77 16.00
N THR A 370 -2.79 -4.84 15.25
CA THR A 370 -3.69 -5.98 15.10
C THR A 370 -4.02 -6.60 16.46
N ALA A 371 -3.02 -6.82 17.32
CA ALA A 371 -3.24 -7.39 18.65
C ALA A 371 -4.15 -6.50 19.54
N LEU A 372 -3.98 -5.16 19.46
CA LEU A 372 -4.88 -4.23 20.16
C LEU A 372 -6.32 -4.34 19.66
N GLY A 373 -6.53 -4.35 18.35
CA GLY A 373 -7.86 -4.46 17.74
C GLY A 373 -8.54 -5.82 18.03
N ASP A 374 -7.78 -6.91 17.99
CA ASP A 374 -8.27 -8.24 18.33
C ASP A 374 -8.78 -8.31 19.79
N SER A 375 -8.05 -7.69 20.73
CA SER A 375 -8.48 -7.58 22.13
C SER A 375 -9.75 -6.75 22.29
N VAL A 376 -9.91 -5.67 21.50
CA VAL A 376 -11.16 -4.88 21.47
C VAL A 376 -12.32 -5.73 20.99
N ILE A 377 -12.16 -6.44 19.87
CA ILE A 377 -13.18 -7.31 19.27
C ILE A 377 -13.51 -8.49 20.20
N GLY A 378 -12.49 -9.04 20.86
CA GLY A 378 -12.62 -10.10 21.86
C GLY A 378 -13.37 -9.70 23.13
N GLY A 379 -13.52 -8.38 23.35
CA GLY A 379 -14.22 -7.84 24.52
C GLY A 379 -13.36 -7.76 25.79
N ASP A 380 -12.03 -7.88 25.67
CA ASP A 380 -11.11 -7.88 26.81
C ASP A 380 -11.19 -6.58 27.63
N TYR A 381 -11.61 -5.48 26.99
CA TYR A 381 -11.70 -4.16 27.59
C TYR A 381 -13.13 -3.71 27.91
N ASN A 382 -14.13 -4.58 27.79
CA ASN A 382 -15.55 -4.22 27.92
C ASN A 382 -15.94 -3.61 29.28
N ASP A 383 -15.24 -3.98 30.33
CA ASP A 383 -15.48 -3.53 31.72
C ASP A 383 -14.32 -2.68 32.26
N ALA A 384 -13.37 -2.28 31.39
CA ALA A 384 -12.22 -1.48 31.77
C ALA A 384 -12.64 -0.02 32.03
N ASP A 385 -12.11 0.57 33.09
CA ASP A 385 -12.23 2.00 33.35
C ASP A 385 -11.13 2.78 32.58
N ASP A 386 -11.22 4.11 32.56
CA ASP A 386 -10.28 4.98 31.84
C ASP A 386 -8.82 4.77 32.29
N ALA A 387 -8.58 4.44 33.56
CA ALA A 387 -7.23 4.17 34.07
C ALA A 387 -6.66 2.85 33.52
N ALA A 388 -7.48 1.82 33.44
CA ALA A 388 -7.08 0.54 32.83
C ALA A 388 -6.86 0.66 31.31
N LEU A 389 -7.69 1.44 30.60
CA LEU A 389 -7.50 1.72 29.17
C LEU A 389 -6.22 2.51 28.93
N LEU A 390 -5.91 3.48 29.80
CA LEU A 390 -4.67 4.25 29.71
C LEU A 390 -3.42 3.35 29.91
N GLU A 391 -3.45 2.37 30.81
CA GLU A 391 -2.38 1.40 31.01
C GLU A 391 -2.17 0.53 29.76
N VAL A 392 -3.24 0.08 29.12
CA VAL A 392 -3.18 -0.65 27.84
C VAL A 392 -2.49 0.20 26.77
N LEU A 393 -2.89 1.46 26.63
CA LEU A 393 -2.34 2.39 25.64
C LEU A 393 -0.90 2.79 25.96
N GLN A 394 -0.50 2.84 27.25
CA GLN A 394 0.89 3.07 27.64
C GLN A 394 1.78 1.92 27.16
N ASN A 395 1.37 0.67 27.38
CA ASN A 395 2.11 -0.50 26.92
C ASN A 395 2.21 -0.54 25.37
N PHE A 396 1.12 -0.18 24.67
CA PHE A 396 1.11 -0.07 23.21
C PHE A 396 2.08 1.01 22.73
N GLN A 397 2.01 2.21 23.30
CA GLN A 397 2.86 3.34 22.96
C GLN A 397 4.34 3.04 23.19
N ASP A 398 4.69 2.51 24.37
CA ASP A 398 6.09 2.19 24.72
C ASP A 398 6.66 1.14 23.75
N THR A 399 5.85 0.16 23.35
CA THR A 399 6.24 -0.85 22.36
C THR A 399 6.48 -0.21 20.99
N CYS A 400 5.55 0.64 20.52
CA CYS A 400 5.69 1.33 19.23
C CYS A 400 6.90 2.27 19.19
N ILE A 401 7.17 3.00 20.28
CA ILE A 401 8.37 3.86 20.39
C ILE A 401 9.64 3.01 20.31
N GLY A 402 9.63 1.80 20.88
CA GLY A 402 10.77 0.87 20.86
C GLY A 402 11.13 0.33 19.46
N TYR A 403 10.31 0.55 18.44
CA TYR A 403 10.62 0.17 17.05
C TYR A 403 11.52 1.19 16.33
N ALA A 404 11.77 2.34 16.92
CA ALA A 404 12.65 3.38 16.40
C ALA A 404 13.91 3.49 17.28
N GLY A 405 15.10 3.26 16.69
CA GLY A 405 16.39 3.40 17.41
C GLY A 405 17.31 2.21 17.30
#